data_83921bbd0b2c28d079c2e93af8d4ea89
#
_entry.id   83921bbd0b2c28d079c2e93af8d4ea89
#
_cell.length_a   1.000
_cell.length_b   1.000
_cell.length_c   1.000
_cell.angle_alpha   90.00
_cell.angle_beta   90.00
_cell.angle_gamma   90.00
#
_symmetry.space_group_name_H-M   'P 1'
#
loop_
_entity.id
_entity.type
_entity.pdbx_description
1 polymer ?
#
loop_
_entity_poly.entity_id
_entity_poly.type
_entity_poly.pdbx_seq_one_letter_code
_entity_poly.pdbx_strand_id
1 'polypeptide(L)'
;MLKINHFSKTYKGGVKAVDNISLNVDEGDIFGFIGHNGAGKSTTIKSIVGILDYEEGDILIDGHSMRTEPLLCKQVIAYIPDNPDLYEHMTGIQYLSFIADIFNVPTTVREAKVKKYADLFEITENLGDLISSYSHGMKQKLAVISAVIHDPKLLVLDEPFVGLDPKAAVTLKKIMHELCANGSSVFFSTHVLDTAEKICNKVAMINHGKLVFSGTMADMLKEKEGSSLEEIFIDILDQN
;
A
#
# COMPACT_ATOMS: atom_id res chain seq x y z
N MET A 1 -6.83 -4.77 11.99
CA MET A 1 -5.54 -5.00 11.31
C MET A 1 -4.58 -3.82 11.47
N LEU A 2 -4.88 -2.63 10.95
CA LEU A 2 -4.11 -1.40 11.16
C LEU A 2 -4.95 -0.38 11.96
N LYS A 3 -4.39 0.21 13.02
CA LYS A 3 -5.00 1.33 13.76
C LYS A 3 -4.02 2.47 13.87
N ILE A 4 -4.46 3.65 13.50
CA ILE A 4 -3.73 4.90 13.67
C ILE A 4 -4.50 5.74 14.69
N ASN A 5 -3.83 6.13 15.77
CA ASN A 5 -4.42 6.86 16.88
C ASN A 5 -3.70 8.21 17.08
N HIS A 6 -4.38 9.31 16.79
CA HIS A 6 -3.89 10.68 17.01
C HIS A 6 -2.48 10.94 16.45
N PHE A 7 -2.19 10.35 15.27
CA PHE A 7 -0.89 10.41 14.63
C PHE A 7 -0.62 11.80 14.08
N SER A 8 0.54 12.35 14.44
CA SER A 8 1.07 13.60 13.89
C SER A 8 2.53 13.42 13.47
N LYS A 9 2.90 14.11 12.39
CA LYS A 9 4.27 14.15 11.89
C LYS A 9 4.68 15.55 11.49
N THR A 10 5.73 16.06 12.13
CA THR A 10 6.36 17.35 11.81
C THR A 10 7.78 17.12 11.31
N TYR A 11 8.13 17.68 10.16
CA TYR A 11 9.49 17.64 9.64
C TYR A 11 10.39 18.71 10.28
N LYS A 12 11.71 18.48 10.20
CA LYS A 12 12.70 19.50 10.58
C LYS A 12 12.40 20.79 9.82
N GLY A 13 12.25 21.91 10.54
CA GLY A 13 11.81 23.19 9.96
C GLY A 13 10.37 23.56 10.27
N GLY A 14 9.65 22.76 11.06
CA GLY A 14 8.31 23.09 11.59
C GLY A 14 7.15 22.79 10.64
N VAL A 15 7.40 22.15 9.51
CA VAL A 15 6.34 21.77 8.58
C VAL A 15 5.60 20.54 9.13
N LYS A 16 4.37 20.74 9.59
CA LYS A 16 3.48 19.68 10.06
C LYS A 16 2.82 19.00 8.84
N ALA A 17 3.39 17.88 8.43
CA ALA A 17 2.94 17.15 7.24
C ALA A 17 1.69 16.30 7.50
N VAL A 18 1.48 15.88 8.75
CA VAL A 18 0.27 15.16 9.20
C VAL A 18 -0.10 15.68 10.57
N ASP A 19 -1.39 15.98 10.78
CA ASP A 19 -1.91 16.63 11.98
C ASP A 19 -3.08 15.83 12.57
N ASN A 20 -2.79 15.09 13.64
CA ASN A 20 -3.77 14.42 14.50
C ASN A 20 -4.77 13.52 13.74
N ILE A 21 -4.28 12.64 12.87
CA ILE A 21 -5.15 11.72 12.16
C ILE A 21 -5.40 10.43 12.96
N SER A 22 -6.62 9.92 12.85
CA SER A 22 -7.01 8.62 13.42
C SER A 22 -7.84 7.85 12.39
N LEU A 23 -7.49 6.58 12.13
CA LEU A 23 -8.23 5.70 11.23
C LEU A 23 -8.03 4.23 11.62
N ASN A 24 -8.94 3.38 11.13
CA ASN A 24 -8.91 1.94 11.37
C ASN A 24 -9.13 1.16 10.07
N VAL A 25 -8.26 0.17 9.85
CA VAL A 25 -8.37 -0.80 8.75
C VAL A 25 -8.60 -2.17 9.37
N ASP A 26 -9.73 -2.78 9.07
CA ASP A 26 -10.09 -4.10 9.58
C ASP A 26 -9.57 -5.20 8.65
N GLU A 27 -9.60 -6.45 9.12
CA GLU A 27 -9.28 -7.61 8.28
C GLU A 27 -10.25 -7.69 7.09
N GLY A 28 -9.71 -8.00 5.91
CA GLY A 28 -10.47 -8.07 4.68
C GLY A 28 -10.70 -6.73 3.98
N ASP A 29 -10.29 -5.60 4.58
CA ASP A 29 -10.46 -4.30 3.95
C ASP A 29 -9.48 -4.07 2.79
N ILE A 30 -10.01 -3.50 1.71
CA ILE A 30 -9.22 -2.74 0.72
C ILE A 30 -9.48 -1.27 1.01
N PHE A 31 -8.51 -0.64 1.68
CA PHE A 31 -8.62 0.71 2.19
C PHE A 31 -7.87 1.71 1.30
N GLY A 32 -8.59 2.67 0.74
CA GLY A 32 -8.03 3.75 -0.08
C GLY A 32 -7.70 4.98 0.76
N PHE A 33 -6.45 5.43 0.72
CA PHE A 33 -5.99 6.67 1.35
C PHE A 33 -5.79 7.73 0.29
N ILE A 34 -6.75 8.65 0.18
CA ILE A 34 -6.95 9.53 -0.96
C ILE A 34 -6.55 10.96 -0.61
N GLY A 35 -5.90 11.65 -1.55
CA GLY A 35 -5.55 13.06 -1.39
C GLY A 35 -4.67 13.55 -2.53
N HIS A 36 -4.56 14.86 -2.68
CA HIS A 36 -3.67 15.48 -3.67
C HIS A 36 -2.19 15.25 -3.33
N ASN A 37 -1.30 15.58 -4.26
CA ASN A 37 0.14 15.53 -4.00
C ASN A 37 0.52 16.54 -2.92
N GLY A 38 1.31 16.08 -1.93
CA GLY A 38 1.67 16.88 -0.77
C GLY A 38 0.65 16.90 0.37
N ALA A 39 -0.50 16.19 0.25
CA ALA A 39 -1.51 16.13 1.31
C ALA A 39 -1.07 15.40 2.59
N GLY A 40 0.03 14.62 2.56
CA GLY A 40 0.53 13.85 3.70
C GLY A 40 0.49 12.32 3.50
N LYS A 41 0.06 11.82 2.33
CA LYS A 41 -0.12 10.39 2.04
C LYS A 41 1.17 9.57 2.26
N SER A 42 2.24 9.89 1.53
CA SER A 42 3.51 9.14 1.61
C SER A 42 4.18 9.30 2.97
N THR A 43 3.98 10.44 3.68
CA THR A 43 4.43 10.61 5.06
C THR A 43 3.74 9.62 5.98
N THR A 44 2.42 9.50 5.87
CA THR A 44 1.63 8.54 6.65
C THR A 44 2.05 7.10 6.35
N ILE A 45 2.16 6.73 5.07
CA ILE A 45 2.60 5.39 4.65
C ILE A 45 3.98 5.05 5.20
N LYS A 46 4.96 5.94 5.03
CA LYS A 46 6.33 5.72 5.52
C LYS A 46 6.38 5.59 7.05
N SER A 47 5.48 6.25 7.79
CA SER A 47 5.36 6.06 9.24
C SER A 47 4.68 4.73 9.59
N ILE A 48 3.65 4.30 8.85
CA ILE A 48 3.00 2.99 9.03
C ILE A 48 4.03 1.85 8.89
N VAL A 49 4.92 1.93 7.90
CA VAL A 49 5.91 0.87 7.65
C VAL A 49 7.22 1.04 8.42
N GLY A 50 7.29 2.05 9.31
CA GLY A 50 8.44 2.29 10.18
C GLY A 50 9.71 2.73 9.45
N ILE A 51 9.56 3.48 8.34
CA ILE A 51 10.64 4.18 7.62
C ILE A 51 10.83 5.60 8.21
N LEU A 52 9.73 6.24 8.63
CA LEU A 52 9.76 7.54 9.27
C LEU A 52 9.30 7.42 10.72
N ASP A 53 10.11 7.97 11.63
CA ASP A 53 9.72 8.18 13.01
C ASP A 53 8.67 9.29 13.10
N TYR A 54 7.84 9.26 14.14
CA TYR A 54 6.81 10.25 14.40
C TYR A 54 6.79 10.67 15.88
N GLU A 55 6.30 11.88 16.13
CA GLU A 55 6.39 12.52 17.46
C GLU A 55 5.17 12.17 18.32
N GLU A 56 3.96 12.21 17.75
CA GLU A 56 2.70 12.09 18.48
C GLU A 56 1.86 10.92 17.97
N GLY A 57 1.04 10.35 18.85
CA GLY A 57 0.13 9.28 18.55
C GLY A 57 0.77 7.90 18.56
N ASP A 58 0.05 6.91 18.06
CA ASP A 58 0.54 5.53 17.91
C ASP A 58 -0.04 4.88 16.65
N ILE A 59 0.76 3.97 16.07
CA ILE A 59 0.39 3.15 14.91
C ILE A 59 0.50 1.69 15.35
N LEU A 60 -0.64 1.00 15.38
CA LEU A 60 -0.74 -0.41 15.75
C LEU A 60 -0.99 -1.26 14.51
N ILE A 61 -0.23 -2.35 14.38
CA ILE A 61 -0.37 -3.33 13.30
C ILE A 61 -0.46 -4.72 13.91
N ASP A 62 -1.54 -5.40 13.63
CA ASP A 62 -1.86 -6.72 14.23
C ASP A 62 -1.79 -6.69 15.77
N GLY A 63 -2.18 -5.56 16.38
CA GLY A 63 -2.15 -5.34 17.81
C GLY A 63 -0.81 -4.87 18.38
N HIS A 64 0.27 -4.84 17.62
CA HIS A 64 1.61 -4.42 18.04
C HIS A 64 1.88 -2.95 17.66
N SER A 65 2.56 -2.20 18.53
CA SER A 65 2.94 -0.81 18.25
C SER A 65 4.19 -0.75 17.37
N MET A 66 4.12 0.01 16.28
CA MET A 66 5.28 0.27 15.41
C MET A 66 6.42 0.96 16.16
N ARG A 67 6.10 1.68 17.23
CA ARG A 67 7.10 2.39 18.06
C ARG A 67 7.86 1.47 19.00
N THR A 68 7.16 0.54 19.66
CA THR A 68 7.75 -0.31 20.73
C THR A 68 8.07 -1.72 20.25
N GLU A 69 7.36 -2.22 19.24
CA GLU A 69 7.48 -3.59 18.72
C GLU A 69 7.64 -3.63 17.18
N PRO A 70 8.55 -2.81 16.59
CA PRO A 70 8.61 -2.63 15.14
C PRO A 70 8.92 -3.93 14.38
N LEU A 71 9.66 -4.86 14.97
CA LEU A 71 9.99 -6.12 14.32
C LEU A 71 8.75 -7.02 14.15
N LEU A 72 7.87 -7.07 15.16
CA LEU A 72 6.62 -7.82 15.05
C LEU A 72 5.70 -7.23 13.99
N CYS A 73 5.60 -5.90 13.93
CA CYS A 73 4.87 -5.22 12.86
C CYS A 73 5.44 -5.54 11.47
N LYS A 74 6.75 -5.44 11.31
CA LYS A 74 7.43 -5.63 10.01
C LYS A 74 7.34 -7.07 9.49
N GLN A 75 7.21 -8.05 10.37
CA GLN A 75 7.03 -9.46 9.98
C GLN A 75 5.71 -9.74 9.23
N VAL A 76 4.69 -8.91 9.45
CA VAL A 76 3.34 -9.10 8.89
C VAL A 76 2.99 -8.09 7.80
N ILE A 77 3.89 -7.14 7.51
CA ILE A 77 3.70 -6.10 6.49
C ILE A 77 4.45 -6.46 5.22
N ALA A 78 3.84 -6.15 4.07
CA ALA A 78 4.57 -5.91 2.83
C ALA A 78 4.39 -4.45 2.40
N TYR A 79 5.43 -3.84 1.87
CA TYR A 79 5.41 -2.45 1.40
C TYR A 79 5.95 -2.31 0.00
N ILE A 80 5.20 -1.60 -0.85
CA ILE A 80 5.65 -1.21 -2.19
C ILE A 80 5.58 0.32 -2.29
N PRO A 81 6.73 1.01 -2.43
CA PRO A 81 6.77 2.44 -2.70
C PRO A 81 6.31 2.77 -4.12
N ASP A 82 6.03 4.04 -4.38
CA ASP A 82 5.70 4.57 -5.71
C ASP A 82 6.80 4.30 -6.76
N ASN A 83 8.04 4.31 -6.34
CA ASN A 83 9.21 3.95 -7.15
C ASN A 83 10.04 2.87 -6.42
N PRO A 84 9.90 1.58 -6.77
CA PRO A 84 10.62 0.51 -6.12
C PRO A 84 12.13 0.58 -6.40
N ASP A 85 12.92 0.73 -5.33
CA ASP A 85 14.38 0.66 -5.37
C ASP A 85 14.82 -0.78 -5.13
N LEU A 86 15.00 -1.55 -6.21
CA LEU A 86 15.37 -2.96 -6.19
C LEU A 86 16.88 -3.13 -6.30
N TYR A 87 17.41 -4.25 -5.83
CA TYR A 87 18.84 -4.58 -5.92
C TYR A 87 19.24 -4.91 -7.37
N GLU A 88 19.59 -3.90 -8.14
CA GLU A 88 19.80 -3.98 -9.60
C GLU A 88 20.93 -4.95 -10.03
N HIS A 89 21.85 -5.26 -9.14
CA HIS A 89 22.93 -6.23 -9.36
C HIS A 89 22.51 -7.69 -9.16
N MET A 90 21.27 -7.95 -8.73
CA MET A 90 20.70 -9.29 -8.62
C MET A 90 19.86 -9.62 -9.86
N THR A 91 19.66 -10.92 -10.13
CA THR A 91 18.62 -11.36 -11.06
C THR A 91 17.25 -11.34 -10.37
N GLY A 92 16.16 -11.31 -11.15
CA GLY A 92 14.80 -11.34 -10.59
C GLY A 92 14.58 -12.51 -9.64
N ILE A 93 15.02 -13.72 -10.02
CA ILE A 93 14.87 -14.92 -9.18
C ILE A 93 15.73 -14.86 -7.92
N GLN A 94 16.94 -14.29 -7.98
CA GLN A 94 17.80 -14.10 -6.81
C GLN A 94 17.14 -13.13 -5.81
N TYR A 95 16.58 -12.02 -6.31
CA TYR A 95 15.89 -11.05 -5.48
C TYR A 95 14.66 -11.65 -4.79
N LEU A 96 13.80 -12.38 -5.54
CA LEU A 96 12.63 -13.04 -4.96
C LEU A 96 13.02 -14.11 -3.92
N SER A 97 14.11 -14.85 -4.18
CA SER A 97 14.63 -15.82 -3.22
C SER A 97 15.15 -15.16 -1.95
N PHE A 98 15.88 -14.06 -2.08
CA PHE A 98 16.38 -13.26 -0.96
C PHE A 98 15.24 -12.74 -0.08
N ILE A 99 14.20 -12.15 -0.68
CA ILE A 99 13.02 -11.68 0.08
C ILE A 99 12.32 -12.84 0.78
N ALA A 100 12.13 -13.96 0.09
CA ALA A 100 11.51 -15.14 0.67
C ALA A 100 12.30 -15.70 1.86
N ASP A 101 13.64 -15.65 1.82
CA ASP A 101 14.51 -16.06 2.94
C ASP A 101 14.33 -15.14 4.15
N ILE A 102 14.25 -13.81 3.95
CA ILE A 102 13.99 -12.83 5.04
C ILE A 102 12.70 -13.17 5.78
N PHE A 103 11.65 -13.56 5.06
CA PHE A 103 10.35 -13.90 5.64
C PHE A 103 10.19 -15.40 5.96
N ASN A 104 11.27 -16.20 5.91
CA ASN A 104 11.27 -17.63 6.19
C ASN A 104 10.25 -18.45 5.38
N VAL A 105 10.02 -18.08 4.12
CA VAL A 105 9.12 -18.82 3.22
C VAL A 105 9.78 -20.13 2.78
N PRO A 106 9.17 -21.31 3.07
CA PRO A 106 9.74 -22.60 2.69
C PRO A 106 9.98 -22.72 1.18
N THR A 107 11.06 -23.37 0.77
CA THR A 107 11.48 -23.46 -0.65
C THR A 107 10.36 -23.98 -1.56
N THR A 108 9.65 -25.04 -1.15
CA THR A 108 8.55 -25.63 -1.93
C THR A 108 7.39 -24.66 -2.12
N VAL A 109 7.07 -23.85 -1.10
CA VAL A 109 6.03 -22.81 -1.17
C VAL A 109 6.50 -21.64 -2.04
N ARG A 110 7.76 -21.22 -1.86
CA ARG A 110 8.40 -20.16 -2.65
C ARG A 110 8.33 -20.43 -4.14
N GLU A 111 8.81 -21.61 -4.58
CA GLU A 111 8.85 -21.98 -5.98
C GLU A 111 7.46 -21.93 -6.64
N ALA A 112 6.45 -22.47 -5.96
CA ALA A 112 5.08 -22.46 -6.45
C ALA A 112 4.53 -21.02 -6.58
N LYS A 113 4.79 -20.16 -5.58
CA LYS A 113 4.31 -18.76 -5.58
C LYS A 113 5.06 -17.91 -6.60
N VAL A 114 6.39 -18.02 -6.69
CA VAL A 114 7.18 -17.33 -7.71
C VAL A 114 6.64 -17.65 -9.08
N LYS A 115 6.47 -18.96 -9.38
CA LYS A 115 5.91 -19.38 -10.67
C LYS A 115 4.51 -18.78 -10.89
N LYS A 116 3.58 -18.94 -9.94
CA LYS A 116 2.21 -18.40 -10.03
C LYS A 116 2.22 -16.91 -10.39
N TYR A 117 2.93 -16.10 -9.61
CA TYR A 117 2.86 -14.66 -9.77
C TYR A 117 3.68 -14.15 -10.96
N ALA A 118 4.82 -14.79 -11.29
CA ALA A 118 5.60 -14.44 -12.46
C ALA A 118 4.83 -14.73 -13.76
N ASP A 119 4.11 -15.86 -13.82
CA ASP A 119 3.23 -16.20 -14.95
C ASP A 119 2.07 -15.19 -15.06
N LEU A 120 1.43 -14.79 -13.94
CA LEU A 120 0.36 -13.79 -13.93
C LEU A 120 0.80 -12.41 -14.43
N PHE A 121 2.05 -12.01 -14.14
CA PHE A 121 2.62 -10.74 -14.59
C PHE A 121 3.41 -10.85 -15.89
N GLU A 122 3.52 -12.05 -16.48
CA GLU A 122 4.22 -12.32 -17.75
C GLU A 122 5.70 -11.89 -17.72
N ILE A 123 6.40 -12.19 -16.63
CA ILE A 123 7.84 -11.94 -16.47
C ILE A 123 8.64 -13.21 -16.16
N THR A 124 8.04 -14.39 -16.29
CA THR A 124 8.67 -15.69 -15.97
C THR A 124 9.99 -15.86 -16.71
N GLU A 125 10.01 -15.60 -18.01
CA GLU A 125 11.20 -15.75 -18.87
C GLU A 125 12.33 -14.77 -18.52
N ASN A 126 11.98 -13.65 -17.86
CA ASN A 126 12.94 -12.61 -17.49
C ASN A 126 13.53 -12.79 -16.07
N LEU A 127 13.05 -13.74 -15.28
CA LEU A 127 13.51 -13.90 -13.90
C LEU A 127 15.02 -14.24 -13.81
N GLY A 128 15.61 -14.76 -14.88
CA GLY A 128 17.06 -15.02 -14.98
C GLY A 128 17.89 -13.79 -15.33
N ASP A 129 17.27 -12.70 -15.81
CA ASP A 129 17.98 -11.49 -16.22
C ASP A 129 18.30 -10.60 -15.00
N LEU A 130 19.34 -9.75 -15.14
CA LEU A 130 19.65 -8.74 -14.13
C LEU A 130 18.53 -7.70 -14.02
N ILE A 131 18.17 -7.31 -12.81
CA ILE A 131 17.15 -6.29 -12.54
C ILE A 131 17.54 -4.93 -13.16
N SER A 132 18.83 -4.65 -13.31
CA SER A 132 19.31 -3.46 -14.03
C SER A 132 18.84 -3.37 -15.49
N SER A 133 18.51 -4.52 -16.12
CA SER A 133 17.99 -4.57 -17.49
C SER A 133 16.46 -4.44 -17.57
N TYR A 134 15.76 -4.46 -16.43
CA TYR A 134 14.31 -4.41 -16.38
C TYR A 134 13.79 -3.00 -16.73
N SER A 135 12.71 -2.94 -17.48
CA SER A 135 11.93 -1.71 -17.61
C SER A 135 11.30 -1.30 -16.28
N HIS A 136 10.87 -0.05 -16.17
CA HIS A 136 10.19 0.41 -14.96
C HIS A 136 8.96 -0.46 -14.61
N GLY A 137 8.13 -0.79 -15.59
CA GLY A 137 6.98 -1.68 -15.39
C GLY A 137 7.37 -3.11 -14.94
N MET A 138 8.48 -3.67 -15.43
CA MET A 138 8.99 -4.97 -14.96
C MET A 138 9.49 -4.89 -13.52
N LYS A 139 10.18 -3.81 -13.13
CA LYS A 139 10.59 -3.57 -11.74
C LYS A 139 9.37 -3.47 -10.82
N GLN A 140 8.33 -2.78 -11.25
CA GLN A 140 7.08 -2.67 -10.50
C GLN A 140 6.42 -4.05 -10.32
N LYS A 141 6.31 -4.85 -11.39
CA LYS A 141 5.78 -6.23 -11.33
C LYS A 141 6.59 -7.10 -10.37
N LEU A 142 7.92 -7.04 -10.44
CA LEU A 142 8.82 -7.80 -9.55
C LEU A 142 8.63 -7.37 -8.07
N ALA A 143 8.48 -6.07 -7.80
CA ALA A 143 8.19 -5.54 -6.47
C ALA A 143 6.85 -6.09 -5.93
N VAL A 144 5.80 -6.13 -6.77
CA VAL A 144 4.51 -6.74 -6.36
C VAL A 144 4.69 -8.21 -6.01
N ILE A 145 5.39 -9.00 -6.84
CA ILE A 145 5.64 -10.43 -6.56
C ILE A 145 6.38 -10.58 -5.23
N SER A 146 7.44 -9.81 -5.01
CA SER A 146 8.23 -9.87 -3.77
C SER A 146 7.41 -9.54 -2.52
N ALA A 147 6.44 -8.62 -2.64
CA ALA A 147 5.57 -8.21 -1.55
C ALA A 147 4.53 -9.26 -1.17
N VAL A 148 4.04 -10.06 -2.14
CA VAL A 148 2.95 -11.02 -1.88
C VAL A 148 3.42 -12.46 -1.64
N ILE A 149 4.72 -12.73 -1.86
CA ILE A 149 5.26 -14.10 -1.78
C ILE A 149 5.20 -14.69 -0.36
N HIS A 150 5.21 -13.85 0.67
CA HIS A 150 5.21 -14.26 2.09
C HIS A 150 3.84 -14.15 2.78
N ASP A 151 2.75 -13.96 2.02
CA ASP A 151 1.37 -13.81 2.52
C ASP A 151 1.25 -12.74 3.62
N PRO A 152 1.51 -11.47 3.33
CA PRO A 152 1.46 -10.43 4.34
C PRO A 152 0.05 -10.29 4.90
N LYS A 153 -0.08 -10.03 6.22
CA LYS A 153 -1.37 -9.67 6.80
C LYS A 153 -1.81 -8.26 6.40
N LEU A 154 -0.85 -7.36 6.17
CA LEU A 154 -1.09 -6.00 5.71
C LEU A 154 -0.20 -5.68 4.50
N LEU A 155 -0.82 -5.46 3.35
CA LEU A 155 -0.15 -4.97 2.14
C LEU A 155 -0.32 -3.45 2.05
N VAL A 156 0.80 -2.73 2.12
CA VAL A 156 0.85 -1.26 2.05
C VAL A 156 1.45 -0.84 0.71
N LEU A 157 0.74 0.03 -0.02
CA LEU A 157 1.11 0.43 -1.38
C LEU A 157 1.05 1.95 -1.52
N ASP A 158 2.11 2.56 -2.05
CA ASP A 158 2.12 3.99 -2.38
C ASP A 158 1.96 4.16 -3.90
N GLU A 159 0.84 4.71 -4.35
CA GLU A 159 0.46 4.95 -5.76
C GLU A 159 0.66 3.71 -6.69
N PRO A 160 0.13 2.52 -6.34
CA PRO A 160 0.57 1.25 -6.92
C PRO A 160 0.21 1.03 -8.40
N PHE A 161 -0.65 1.84 -8.97
CA PHE A 161 -1.10 1.71 -10.36
C PHE A 161 -0.28 2.57 -11.33
N VAL A 162 0.54 3.48 -10.81
CA VAL A 162 1.44 4.32 -11.61
C VAL A 162 2.54 3.45 -12.22
N GLY A 163 2.74 3.55 -13.53
CA GLY A 163 3.78 2.79 -14.25
C GLY A 163 3.42 1.35 -14.62
N LEU A 164 2.27 0.83 -14.19
CA LEU A 164 1.77 -0.47 -14.63
C LEU A 164 1.00 -0.36 -15.95
N ASP A 165 1.20 -1.34 -16.83
CA ASP A 165 0.33 -1.53 -18.00
C ASP A 165 -1.09 -1.95 -17.57
N PRO A 166 -2.12 -1.78 -18.42
CA PRO A 166 -3.51 -2.09 -18.06
C PRO A 166 -3.72 -3.54 -17.59
N LYS A 167 -2.98 -4.50 -18.17
CA LYS A 167 -3.09 -5.92 -17.80
C LYS A 167 -2.51 -6.18 -16.41
N ALA A 168 -1.34 -5.61 -16.13
CA ALA A 168 -0.71 -5.69 -14.81
C ALA A 168 -1.57 -5.02 -13.72
N ALA A 169 -2.20 -3.86 -14.04
CA ALA A 169 -3.12 -3.20 -13.12
C ALA A 169 -4.34 -4.08 -12.78
N VAL A 170 -4.92 -4.76 -13.75
CA VAL A 170 -6.02 -5.73 -13.51
C VAL A 170 -5.52 -6.91 -12.67
N THR A 171 -4.31 -7.41 -12.92
CA THR A 171 -3.70 -8.50 -12.16
C THR A 171 -3.48 -8.08 -10.70
N LEU A 172 -2.93 -6.88 -10.45
CA LEU A 172 -2.74 -6.35 -9.10
C LEU A 172 -4.09 -6.24 -8.34
N LYS A 173 -5.13 -5.71 -8.99
CA LYS A 173 -6.48 -5.62 -8.37
C LYS A 173 -7.00 -7.01 -7.95
N LYS A 174 -6.84 -8.03 -8.80
CA LYS A 174 -7.21 -9.41 -8.46
C LYS A 174 -6.43 -9.95 -7.26
N ILE A 175 -5.12 -9.71 -7.21
CA ILE A 175 -4.27 -10.12 -6.08
C ILE A 175 -4.72 -9.43 -4.79
N MET A 176 -5.02 -8.12 -4.83
CA MET A 176 -5.55 -7.40 -3.66
C MET A 176 -6.85 -8.04 -3.15
N HIS A 177 -7.80 -8.34 -4.03
CA HIS A 177 -9.03 -9.03 -3.66
C HIS A 177 -8.80 -10.45 -3.12
N GLU A 178 -7.90 -11.24 -3.74
CA GLU A 178 -7.54 -12.58 -3.24
C GLU A 178 -6.94 -12.51 -1.83
N LEU A 179 -6.03 -11.57 -1.58
CA LEU A 179 -5.43 -11.38 -0.25
C LEU A 179 -6.49 -11.04 0.80
N CYS A 180 -7.38 -10.09 0.52
CA CYS A 180 -8.43 -9.69 1.44
C CYS A 180 -9.44 -10.81 1.68
N ALA A 181 -9.81 -11.59 0.66
CA ALA A 181 -10.66 -12.77 0.82
C ALA A 181 -10.04 -13.86 1.71
N ASN A 182 -8.70 -13.87 1.83
CA ASN A 182 -7.95 -14.80 2.69
C ASN A 182 -7.60 -14.20 4.07
N GLY A 183 -8.21 -13.06 4.47
CA GLY A 183 -8.04 -12.44 5.79
C GLY A 183 -6.92 -11.41 5.89
N SER A 184 -6.17 -11.13 4.81
CA SER A 184 -5.25 -9.99 4.77
C SER A 184 -6.02 -8.68 4.61
N SER A 185 -5.31 -7.56 4.73
CA SER A 185 -5.84 -6.23 4.44
C SER A 185 -4.91 -5.48 3.49
N VAL A 186 -5.47 -4.60 2.70
CA VAL A 186 -4.71 -3.73 1.79
C VAL A 186 -4.95 -2.28 2.17
N PHE A 187 -3.86 -1.53 2.32
CA PHE A 187 -3.87 -0.08 2.51
C PHE A 187 -3.08 0.56 1.39
N PHE A 188 -3.69 1.40 0.56
CA PHE A 188 -2.96 2.03 -0.52
C PHE A 188 -3.30 3.51 -0.68
N SER A 189 -2.30 4.30 -1.04
CA SER A 189 -2.51 5.68 -1.43
C SER A 189 -2.87 5.80 -2.90
N THR A 190 -3.70 6.78 -3.22
CA THR A 190 -3.92 7.18 -4.60
C THR A 190 -4.46 8.60 -4.71
N HIS A 191 -4.20 9.23 -5.86
CA HIS A 191 -4.87 10.44 -6.30
C HIS A 191 -5.88 10.15 -7.43
N VAL A 192 -5.99 8.88 -7.88
CA VAL A 192 -6.90 8.43 -8.95
C VAL A 192 -8.19 7.91 -8.31
N LEU A 193 -9.17 8.79 -8.20
CA LEU A 193 -10.43 8.56 -7.48
C LEU A 193 -11.27 7.45 -8.10
N ASP A 194 -11.38 7.41 -9.44
CA ASP A 194 -12.08 6.36 -10.18
C ASP A 194 -11.56 4.94 -9.87
N THR A 195 -10.27 4.81 -9.61
CA THR A 195 -9.70 3.52 -9.20
C THR A 195 -10.09 3.17 -7.77
N ALA A 196 -10.03 4.12 -6.84
CA ALA A 196 -10.42 3.90 -5.46
C ALA A 196 -11.91 3.53 -5.35
N GLU A 197 -12.79 4.24 -6.06
CA GLU A 197 -14.23 3.98 -6.08
C GLU A 197 -14.56 2.53 -6.50
N LYS A 198 -13.81 2.00 -7.48
CA LYS A 198 -14.06 0.65 -8.03
C LYS A 198 -13.55 -0.50 -7.17
N ILE A 199 -12.56 -0.29 -6.30
CA ILE A 199 -11.90 -1.39 -5.60
C ILE A 199 -11.94 -1.29 -4.08
N CYS A 200 -12.13 -0.09 -3.50
CA CYS A 200 -12.13 0.10 -2.05
C CYS A 200 -13.50 -0.18 -1.44
N ASN A 201 -13.50 -0.86 -0.30
CA ASN A 201 -14.70 -0.92 0.56
C ASN A 201 -14.68 0.18 1.63
N LYS A 202 -13.48 0.70 1.99
CA LYS A 202 -13.30 1.83 2.90
C LYS A 202 -12.33 2.85 2.32
N VAL A 203 -12.51 4.10 2.67
CA VAL A 203 -11.65 5.20 2.24
C VAL A 203 -11.43 6.20 3.38
N ALA A 204 -10.29 6.86 3.34
CA ALA A 204 -10.08 8.11 4.06
C ALA A 204 -9.50 9.15 3.10
N MET A 205 -9.98 10.37 3.23
CA MET A 205 -9.49 11.51 2.46
C MET A 205 -8.66 12.42 3.35
N ILE A 206 -7.46 12.73 2.88
CA ILE A 206 -6.53 13.64 3.57
C ILE A 206 -6.31 14.91 2.75
N ASN A 207 -6.41 16.06 3.42
CA ASN A 207 -6.12 17.36 2.86
C ASN A 207 -5.24 18.17 3.82
N HIS A 208 -4.12 18.70 3.34
CA HIS A 208 -3.17 19.48 4.15
C HIS A 208 -2.84 18.83 5.52
N GLY A 209 -2.59 17.53 5.52
CA GLY A 209 -2.23 16.76 6.71
C GLY A 209 -3.38 16.36 7.63
N LYS A 210 -4.62 16.73 7.32
CA LYS A 210 -5.81 16.41 8.14
C LYS A 210 -6.76 15.48 7.40
N LEU A 211 -7.42 14.57 8.14
CA LEU A 211 -8.51 13.80 7.59
C LEU A 211 -9.73 14.71 7.42
N VAL A 212 -10.27 14.74 6.20
CA VAL A 212 -11.53 15.42 5.87
C VAL A 212 -12.69 14.45 5.76
N PHE A 213 -12.40 13.17 5.55
CA PHE A 213 -13.38 12.07 5.60
C PHE A 213 -12.67 10.77 6.00
N SER A 214 -13.39 9.87 6.67
CA SER A 214 -13.00 8.48 6.89
C SER A 214 -14.23 7.62 7.13
N GLY A 215 -14.46 6.61 6.29
CA GLY A 215 -15.64 5.75 6.39
C GLY A 215 -15.70 4.69 5.29
N THR A 216 -16.86 4.05 5.14
CA THR A 216 -17.09 3.12 4.03
C THR A 216 -17.27 3.88 2.72
N MET A 217 -16.92 3.24 1.59
CA MET A 217 -17.23 3.79 0.26
C MET A 217 -18.74 4.03 0.09
N ALA A 218 -19.56 3.13 0.62
CA ALA A 218 -21.00 3.26 0.55
C ALA A 218 -21.54 4.49 1.30
N ASP A 219 -20.98 4.81 2.47
CA ASP A 219 -21.39 6.00 3.24
C ASP A 219 -21.01 7.28 2.50
N MET A 220 -19.79 7.29 1.92
CA MET A 220 -19.32 8.43 1.16
C MET A 220 -20.19 8.75 -0.06
N LEU A 221 -20.55 7.72 -0.83
CA LEU A 221 -21.41 7.89 -2.00
C LEU A 221 -22.88 8.24 -1.65
N LYS A 222 -23.34 7.95 -0.42
CA LYS A 222 -24.68 8.34 0.05
C LYS A 222 -24.79 9.82 0.41
N GLU A 223 -23.69 10.47 0.80
CA GLU A 223 -23.71 11.90 1.15
C GLU A 223 -24.15 12.79 -0.01
N LYS A 224 -23.95 12.30 -1.25
CA LYS A 224 -24.41 12.97 -2.49
C LYS A 224 -24.90 11.93 -3.49
N GLU A 225 -26.17 11.54 -3.40
CA GLU A 225 -26.77 10.61 -4.34
C GLU A 225 -26.58 11.06 -5.80
N GLY A 226 -25.92 10.21 -6.59
CA GLY A 226 -25.68 10.42 -8.02
C GLY A 226 -24.38 11.16 -8.37
N SER A 227 -23.58 11.57 -7.39
CA SER A 227 -22.25 12.17 -7.63
C SER A 227 -21.16 11.12 -7.65
N SER A 228 -20.12 11.33 -8.48
CA SER A 228 -18.90 10.53 -8.45
C SER A 228 -18.05 10.87 -7.23
N LEU A 229 -17.12 9.94 -6.86
CA LEU A 229 -16.16 10.20 -5.79
C LEU A 229 -15.33 11.47 -6.07
N GLU A 230 -15.07 11.78 -7.34
CA GLU A 230 -14.34 12.98 -7.76
C GLU A 230 -15.11 14.27 -7.45
N GLU A 231 -16.42 14.32 -7.74
CA GLU A 231 -17.26 15.47 -7.42
C GLU A 231 -17.36 15.68 -5.91
N ILE A 232 -17.54 14.60 -5.15
CA ILE A 232 -17.57 14.65 -3.68
C ILE A 232 -16.24 15.16 -3.12
N PHE A 233 -15.11 14.71 -3.67
CA PHE A 233 -13.78 15.13 -3.23
C PHE A 233 -13.55 16.63 -3.48
N ILE A 234 -13.92 17.15 -4.67
CA ILE A 234 -13.81 18.58 -5.00
C ILE A 234 -14.65 19.41 -4.02
N ASP A 235 -15.90 19.02 -3.78
CA ASP A 235 -16.77 19.74 -2.86
C ASP A 235 -16.26 19.79 -1.42
N ILE A 236 -15.64 18.68 -0.94
CA ILE A 236 -15.00 18.66 0.39
C ILE A 236 -13.80 19.60 0.44
N LEU A 237 -13.02 19.69 -0.66
CA LEU A 237 -11.88 20.61 -0.72
C LEU A 237 -12.31 22.09 -0.74
N ASP A 238 -13.41 22.42 -1.40
CA ASP A 238 -13.94 23.79 -1.53
C ASP A 238 -14.57 24.30 -0.23
N GLN A 239 -14.96 23.39 0.69
CA GLN A 239 -15.55 23.72 2.00
C GLN A 239 -14.53 23.88 3.13
N ASN A 240 -13.26 23.51 2.91
CA ASN A 240 -12.17 23.56 3.90
C ASN A 240 -11.02 24.47 3.45
#